data_3662a6186adeb4f189b9c7ba4713b365
#
_entry.id   3662a6186adeb4f189b9c7ba4713b365
#
_cell.length_a   1.000
_cell.length_b   1.000
_cell.length_c   1.000
_cell.angle_alpha   90.00
_cell.angle_beta   90.00
_cell.angle_gamma   90.00
#
_symmetry.space_group_name_H-M   'P 1'
#
loop_
_entity.id
_entity.type
_entity.pdbx_description
1 polymer ?
#
loop_
_entity_poly.entity_id
_entity_poly.type
_entity_poly.pdbx_seq_one_letter_code
_entity_poly.pdbx_strand_id
1 'polypeptide(L)'
;LNAVKRVRDRAGLTTPTSLSKDAFRKLVLKERWHELCYERKTWFDMVRLRMAFNSTTGNFDNFVGHTILSSNQALQEKHLLFPIPALEIVNNPNLTQNPGYN
;
A
#
# COMPACT_ATOMS: atom_id res chain seq x y z
N LEU A 1 -0.69 -21.21 1.38
CA LEU A 1 -1.24 -20.98 2.74
C LEU A 1 -0.26 -21.27 3.87
N ASN A 2 0.62 -22.30 3.78
CA ASN A 2 1.48 -22.73 4.87
C ASN A 2 2.40 -21.62 5.44
N ALA A 3 2.99 -20.78 4.57
CA ALA A 3 3.84 -19.67 5.02
C ALA A 3 3.04 -18.63 5.82
N VAL A 4 1.86 -18.26 5.34
CA VAL A 4 0.96 -17.33 6.04
C VAL A 4 0.46 -17.93 7.35
N LYS A 5 0.16 -19.24 7.34
CA LYS A 5 -0.26 -19.95 8.56
C LYS A 5 0.77 -19.82 9.69
N ARG A 6 2.06 -19.97 9.39
CA ARG A 6 3.13 -19.85 10.40
C ARG A 6 3.15 -18.47 11.07
N VAL A 7 2.94 -17.41 10.30
CA VAL A 7 2.87 -16.03 10.83
C VAL A 7 1.64 -15.87 11.73
N ARG A 8 0.49 -16.33 11.25
CA ARG A 8 -0.78 -16.21 11.98
C ARG A 8 -0.81 -17.06 13.25
N ASP A 9 -0.29 -18.28 13.21
CA ASP A 9 -0.20 -19.15 14.39
C ASP A 9 0.64 -18.51 15.51
N ARG A 10 1.73 -17.83 15.14
CA ARG A 10 2.54 -17.07 16.11
C ARG A 10 1.73 -15.97 16.81
N ALA A 11 0.82 -15.34 16.09
CA ALA A 11 -0.07 -14.31 16.60
C ALA A 11 -1.35 -14.86 17.26
N GLY A 12 -1.48 -16.19 17.38
CA GLY A 12 -2.68 -16.84 17.93
C GLY A 12 -3.92 -16.75 17.03
N LEU A 13 -3.72 -16.50 15.73
CA LEU A 13 -4.82 -16.33 14.77
C LEU A 13 -5.05 -17.59 13.96
N THR A 14 -6.30 -17.96 13.75
CA THR A 14 -6.68 -19.07 12.87
C THR A 14 -6.51 -18.69 11.39
N THR A 15 -6.04 -19.63 10.59
CA THR A 15 -5.90 -19.46 9.14
C THR A 15 -6.95 -20.29 8.41
N PRO A 16 -7.68 -19.71 7.45
CA PRO A 16 -8.61 -20.48 6.61
C PRO A 16 -7.91 -21.63 5.89
N THR A 17 -8.58 -22.76 5.78
CA THR A 17 -8.03 -23.96 5.11
C THR A 17 -8.08 -23.89 3.60
N SER A 18 -9.04 -23.11 3.06
CA SER A 18 -9.21 -22.90 1.61
C SER A 18 -9.59 -21.44 1.34
N LEU A 19 -9.00 -20.88 0.30
CA LEU A 19 -9.28 -19.50 -0.15
C LEU A 19 -9.21 -19.45 -1.68
N SER A 20 -10.04 -18.59 -2.27
CA SER A 20 -9.85 -18.19 -3.67
C SER A 20 -8.54 -17.42 -3.82
N LYS A 21 -8.03 -17.32 -5.04
CA LYS A 21 -6.79 -16.58 -5.35
C LYS A 21 -6.84 -15.14 -4.84
N ASP A 22 -7.97 -14.46 -5.02
CA ASP A 22 -8.10 -13.05 -4.61
C ASP A 22 -8.26 -12.91 -3.10
N ALA A 23 -9.00 -13.80 -2.45
CA ALA A 23 -9.09 -13.83 -1.00
C ALA A 23 -7.73 -14.13 -0.35
N PHE A 24 -6.94 -15.02 -0.95
CA PHE A 24 -5.58 -15.31 -0.49
C PHE A 24 -4.65 -14.09 -0.64
N ARG A 25 -4.70 -13.39 -1.77
CA ARG A 25 -3.93 -12.16 -1.97
C ARG A 25 -4.27 -11.09 -0.92
N LYS A 26 -5.56 -10.87 -0.67
CA LYS A 26 -6.01 -9.93 0.36
C LYS A 26 -5.56 -10.35 1.75
N LEU A 27 -5.60 -11.65 2.07
CA LEU A 27 -5.08 -12.16 3.34
C LEU A 27 -3.58 -11.88 3.48
N VAL A 28 -2.77 -12.18 2.48
CA VAL A 28 -1.32 -11.90 2.50
C VAL A 28 -1.04 -10.42 2.68
N LEU A 29 -1.76 -9.55 1.98
CA LEU A 29 -1.61 -8.10 2.11
C LEU A 29 -1.97 -7.61 3.51
N LYS A 30 -3.05 -8.13 4.09
CA LYS A 30 -3.46 -7.79 5.44
C LYS A 30 -2.42 -8.20 6.47
N GLU A 31 -1.87 -9.42 6.36
CA GLU A 31 -0.77 -9.86 7.23
C GLU A 31 0.48 -8.99 7.06
N ARG A 32 0.86 -8.66 5.82
CA ARG A 32 1.98 -7.74 5.56
C ARG A 32 1.75 -6.36 6.17
N TRP A 33 0.54 -5.85 6.10
CA TRP A 33 0.17 -4.58 6.72
C TRP A 33 0.41 -4.60 8.24
N HIS A 34 -0.01 -5.66 8.92
CA HIS A 34 0.17 -5.78 10.36
C HIS A 34 1.63 -6.06 10.76
N GLU A 35 2.29 -6.99 10.09
CA GLU A 35 3.66 -7.42 10.42
C GLU A 35 4.72 -6.36 10.08
N LEU A 36 4.53 -5.61 9.01
CA LEU A 36 5.48 -4.63 8.50
C LEU A 36 5.07 -3.17 8.79
N CYS A 37 4.18 -2.99 9.75
CA CYS A 37 3.78 -1.68 10.24
C CYS A 37 5.03 -0.90 10.69
N TYR A 38 5.14 0.37 10.30
CA TYR A 38 6.29 1.25 10.53
C TYR A 38 7.60 0.91 9.81
N GLU A 39 7.66 -0.17 9.02
CA GLU A 39 8.85 -0.54 8.23
C GLU A 39 8.93 0.15 6.86
N ARG A 40 8.06 1.11 6.57
CA ARG A 40 7.97 1.86 5.30
C ARG A 40 7.72 0.99 4.05
N LYS A 41 7.28 -0.25 4.22
CA LYS A 41 7.02 -1.18 3.11
C LYS A 41 5.59 -1.10 2.58
N THR A 42 4.66 -0.71 3.44
CA THR A 42 3.23 -0.66 3.11
C THR A 42 2.91 0.31 1.98
N TRP A 43 3.60 1.46 1.90
CA TRP A 43 3.43 2.40 0.80
C TRP A 43 3.70 1.76 -0.56
N PHE A 44 4.81 1.05 -0.69
CA PHE A 44 5.18 0.39 -1.94
C PHE A 44 4.22 -0.75 -2.31
N ASP A 45 3.70 -1.48 -1.33
CA ASP A 45 2.65 -2.48 -1.56
C ASP A 45 1.36 -1.81 -2.07
N MET A 46 0.94 -0.68 -1.47
CA MET A 46 -0.23 0.08 -1.90
C MET A 46 -0.09 0.59 -3.33
N VAL A 47 1.04 1.19 -3.66
CA VAL A 47 1.33 1.72 -5.01
C VAL A 47 1.35 0.60 -6.04
N ARG A 48 2.07 -0.49 -5.76
CA ARG A 48 2.22 -1.64 -6.66
C ARG A 48 0.90 -2.34 -6.94
N LEU A 49 0.04 -2.45 -5.95
CA LEU A 49 -1.22 -3.19 -6.03
C LEU A 49 -2.42 -2.29 -6.31
N ARG A 50 -2.22 -0.98 -6.32
CA ARG A 50 -3.28 0.01 -6.47
C ARG A 50 -4.41 -0.14 -5.44
N MET A 51 -4.05 -0.58 -4.23
CA MET A 51 -4.97 -0.85 -3.13
C MET A 51 -4.47 -0.20 -1.85
N ALA A 52 -5.39 0.28 -1.01
CA ALA A 52 -5.09 0.84 0.31
C ALA A 52 -5.90 0.12 1.38
N PHE A 53 -5.27 -0.21 2.51
CA PHE A 53 -5.97 -0.83 3.63
C PHE A 53 -6.79 0.21 4.40
N ASN A 54 -8.07 -0.04 4.54
CA ASN A 54 -8.97 0.78 5.34
C ASN A 54 -9.11 0.17 6.73
N SER A 55 -8.48 0.79 7.72
CA SER A 55 -8.48 0.29 9.10
C SER A 55 -9.86 0.37 9.76
N THR A 56 -10.75 1.25 9.30
CA THR A 56 -12.11 1.39 9.81
C THR A 56 -12.99 0.22 9.39
N THR A 57 -12.89 -0.20 8.12
CA THR A 57 -13.69 -1.31 7.59
C THR A 57 -13.00 -2.67 7.66
N GLY A 58 -11.68 -2.68 7.88
CA GLY A 58 -10.85 -3.89 7.82
C GLY A 58 -10.67 -4.47 6.41
N ASN A 59 -11.04 -3.73 5.38
CA ASN A 59 -10.99 -4.12 3.97
C ASN A 59 -9.98 -3.30 3.18
N PHE A 60 -9.85 -3.60 1.89
CA PHE A 60 -9.03 -2.84 0.96
C PHE A 60 -9.91 -1.98 0.06
N ASP A 61 -9.56 -0.69 -0.01
CA ASP A 61 -10.12 0.27 -0.96
C ASP A 61 -9.20 0.35 -2.19
N ASN A 62 -9.69 1.00 -3.26
CA ASN A 62 -8.83 1.44 -4.35
C ASN A 62 -7.83 2.49 -3.81
N PHE A 63 -6.61 2.49 -4.33
CA PHE A 63 -5.58 3.46 -3.93
C PHE A 63 -6.05 4.90 -4.17
N VAL A 64 -6.49 5.19 -5.41
CA VAL A 64 -7.03 6.52 -5.74
C VAL A 64 -8.39 6.70 -5.06
N GLY A 65 -8.51 7.80 -4.33
CA GLY A 65 -9.72 8.13 -3.57
C GLY A 65 -9.69 7.65 -2.11
N HIS A 66 -8.76 6.77 -1.72
CA HIS A 66 -8.61 6.37 -0.32
C HIS A 66 -8.15 7.56 0.53
N THR A 67 -8.86 7.82 1.63
CA THR A 67 -8.52 8.91 2.54
C THR A 67 -7.57 8.44 3.62
N ILE A 68 -6.43 9.11 3.73
CA ILE A 68 -5.46 8.87 4.80
C ILE A 68 -5.99 9.52 6.09
N LEU A 69 -6.28 8.73 7.11
CA LEU A 69 -6.90 9.20 8.35
C LEU A 69 -6.08 10.29 9.06
N SER A 70 -4.76 10.19 9.06
CA SER A 70 -3.88 11.13 9.76
C SER A 70 -3.82 12.52 9.14
N SER A 71 -4.02 12.63 7.83
CA SER A 71 -3.97 13.91 7.09
C SER A 71 -5.31 14.36 6.53
N ASN A 72 -6.31 13.49 6.59
CA ASN A 72 -7.64 13.68 5.96
C ASN A 72 -7.55 14.03 4.46
N GLN A 73 -6.51 13.54 3.79
CA GLN A 73 -6.29 13.77 2.37
C GLN A 73 -6.57 12.51 1.57
N ALA A 74 -7.25 12.66 0.44
CA ALA A 74 -7.49 11.57 -0.49
C ALA A 74 -6.25 11.33 -1.37
N LEU A 75 -5.90 10.06 -1.54
CA LEU A 75 -4.86 9.64 -2.48
C LEU A 75 -5.31 9.91 -3.92
N GLN A 76 -4.41 10.41 -4.73
CA GLN A 76 -4.62 10.75 -6.13
C GLN A 76 -3.68 9.94 -7.03
N GLU A 77 -3.95 9.93 -8.32
CA GLU A 77 -3.10 9.23 -9.31
C GLU A 77 -1.63 9.69 -9.26
N LYS A 78 -1.38 10.99 -9.03
CA LYS A 78 -0.03 11.53 -8.90
C LYS A 78 0.80 10.87 -7.79
N HIS A 79 0.15 10.40 -6.72
CA HIS A 79 0.83 9.79 -5.58
C HIS A 79 1.39 8.38 -5.87
N LEU A 80 1.13 7.82 -7.05
CA LEU A 80 1.75 6.58 -7.52
C LEU A 80 3.23 6.78 -7.89
N LEU A 81 3.65 8.02 -8.15
CA LEU A 81 5.02 8.39 -8.41
C LEU A 81 5.47 9.41 -7.36
N PHE A 82 6.74 9.40 -7.01
CA PHE A 82 7.31 10.48 -6.23
C PHE A 82 7.62 11.69 -7.12
N PRO A 83 7.54 12.93 -6.60
CA PRO A 83 8.02 14.10 -7.32
C PRO A 83 9.52 13.99 -7.55
N ILE A 84 9.98 14.44 -8.71
CA ILE A 84 11.41 14.62 -8.96
C ILE A 84 11.87 15.81 -8.13
N PRO A 85 12.97 15.69 -7.34
CA PRO A 85 13.49 16.82 -6.55
C PRO A 85 13.73 18.05 -7.42
N ALA A 86 13.31 19.22 -6.93
CA ALA A 86 13.43 20.47 -7.70
C ALA A 86 14.87 20.76 -8.14
N LEU A 87 15.85 20.43 -7.30
CA LEU A 87 17.26 20.61 -7.62
C LEU A 87 17.70 19.80 -8.85
N GLU A 88 17.17 18.59 -9.01
CA GLU A 88 17.47 17.75 -10.18
C GLU A 88 16.92 18.35 -11.47
N ILE A 89 15.74 18.96 -11.42
CA ILE A 89 15.14 19.66 -12.56
C ILE A 89 15.95 20.91 -12.91
N VAL A 90 16.43 21.66 -11.91
CA VAL A 90 17.28 22.83 -12.13
C VAL A 90 18.61 22.43 -12.78
N ASN A 91 19.21 21.34 -12.34
CA ASN A 91 20.49 20.87 -12.84
C ASN A 91 20.41 20.19 -14.23
N ASN A 92 19.25 19.69 -14.60
CA ASN A 92 19.03 19.04 -15.89
C ASN A 92 17.74 19.57 -16.56
N PRO A 93 17.86 20.58 -17.45
CA PRO A 93 16.70 21.18 -18.13
C PRO A 93 15.93 20.23 -19.05
N ASN A 94 16.45 19.04 -19.32
CA ASN A 94 15.72 18.00 -20.08
C ASN A 94 14.78 17.17 -19.20
N LEU A 95 14.83 17.35 -17.88
CA LEU A 95 13.89 16.67 -16.96
C LEU A 95 12.56 17.45 -16.90
N THR A 96 11.48 16.70 -17.01
CA THR A 96 10.12 17.21 -16.79
C THR A 96 9.56 16.58 -15.52
N GLN A 97 8.92 17.38 -14.67
CA GLN A 97 8.31 16.91 -13.44
C GLN A 97 7.22 15.86 -13.72
N ASN A 98 7.06 14.91 -12.82
CA ASN A 98 5.97 13.95 -12.87
C ASN A 98 4.60 14.66 -12.86
N PRO A 99 3.62 14.14 -13.60
CA PRO A 99 2.30 14.77 -13.70
C PRO A 99 1.66 15.02 -12.33
N GLY A 100 1.09 16.21 -12.16
CA GLY A 100 0.39 16.59 -10.93
C GLY A 100 1.27 17.20 -9.83
N TYR A 101 2.56 17.40 -10.07
CA TYR A 101 3.51 18.05 -9.13
C TYR A 101 4.07 19.37 -9.66
N ASN A 102 3.38 19.99 -10.61
CA ASN A 102 3.78 21.28 -11.18
C ASN A 102 3.46 22.44 -10.24
#